data_f7bd2b24d8c900d192db73f7e369968c
#
_entry.id   f7bd2b24d8c900d192db73f7e369968c
#
_cell.length_a   1.000
_cell.length_b   1.000
_cell.length_c   1.000
_cell.angle_alpha   90.00
_cell.angle_beta   90.00
_cell.angle_gamma   90.00
#
_symmetry.space_group_name_H-M   'P 1'
#
loop_
_entity.id
_entity.type
_entity.pdbx_description
1 polymer ?
#
loop_
_entity_poly.entity_id
_entity_poly.type
_entity_poly.pdbx_seq_one_letter_code
_entity_poly.pdbx_strand_id
1 'polypeptide(L)'
;VMTACMVPVVMAQEPDGAKEIEKIEVTATRRTGSLQEVPLNISAITADIMEDQNLEDLEDLARWVPGLTITNQGGRTDSPIIVRGLNTNSSGPSSDGGTVATYFGDVPLFLNMRLIDVNRVEVLIGPQGTLYGAGTLGGAIRYLPNEVEMDLTTGRVKGDVFSVAESDSMGGEASFVFNTPLIDDTLAIRAAVNYFNDPGYLDYNYVVRESGVSLPDPDWTDPTAVSENLKQVKDANGEKTLTGRVALRWTPNDWFDGTVSYFYQKREV
;
A
#
# COMPACT_ATOMS: atom_id res chain seq x y z
N VAL A 1 62.98 -42.63 -18.88
CA VAL A 1 61.96 -41.57 -19.14
C VAL A 1 61.16 -41.39 -17.86
N MET A 2 61.41 -40.28 -17.16
CA MET A 2 60.81 -39.97 -15.88
C MET A 2 59.67 -38.99 -16.18
N THR A 3 58.38 -39.40 -16.07
CA THR A 3 57.24 -38.60 -16.30
C THR A 3 56.87 -37.93 -15.00
N ALA A 4 57.07 -36.62 -14.90
CA ALA A 4 56.62 -35.82 -13.77
C ALA A 4 55.09 -35.56 -13.87
N CYS A 5 54.32 -36.05 -12.89
CA CYS A 5 52.89 -35.79 -12.75
C CYS A 5 52.72 -34.45 -12.03
N MET A 6 52.31 -33.39 -12.76
CA MET A 6 51.87 -32.12 -12.16
C MET A 6 50.46 -32.27 -11.61
N VAL A 7 50.31 -32.20 -10.31
CA VAL A 7 49.02 -32.10 -9.65
C VAL A 7 48.60 -30.62 -9.65
N PRO A 8 47.43 -30.24 -10.23
CA PRO A 8 46.96 -28.88 -10.12
C PRO A 8 46.52 -28.59 -8.66
N VAL A 9 47.10 -27.56 -8.08
CA VAL A 9 46.62 -27.00 -6.79
C VAL A 9 45.31 -26.25 -7.08
N VAL A 10 44.20 -26.86 -6.67
CA VAL A 10 42.92 -26.15 -6.62
C VAL A 10 42.98 -25.22 -5.43
N MET A 11 43.17 -23.94 -5.68
CA MET A 11 42.92 -22.92 -4.68
C MET A 11 41.40 -22.92 -4.38
N ALA A 12 41.04 -23.29 -3.15
CA ALA A 12 39.69 -23.08 -2.65
C ALA A 12 39.44 -21.55 -2.64
N GLN A 13 38.54 -21.09 -3.47
CA GLN A 13 38.00 -19.74 -3.36
C GLN A 13 37.29 -19.66 -2.01
N GLU A 14 37.70 -18.74 -1.15
CA GLU A 14 36.96 -18.42 0.06
C GLU A 14 35.51 -18.05 -0.37
N PRO A 15 34.50 -18.53 0.34
CA PRO A 15 33.12 -18.14 0.03
C PRO A 15 33.00 -16.62 0.18
N ASP A 16 32.68 -15.97 -0.91
CA ASP A 16 32.37 -14.55 -0.99
C ASP A 16 31.45 -14.20 0.20
N GLY A 17 31.80 -13.15 0.95
CA GLY A 17 31.34 -12.84 2.28
C GLY A 17 29.86 -13.20 2.50
N ALA A 18 29.59 -13.95 3.57
CA ALA A 18 28.23 -14.26 3.99
C ALA A 18 27.45 -12.94 3.98
N LYS A 19 26.45 -12.81 3.09
CA LYS A 19 25.53 -11.67 3.12
C LYS A 19 25.00 -11.58 4.54
N GLU A 20 25.35 -10.51 5.23
CA GLU A 20 24.84 -10.24 6.57
C GLU A 20 23.31 -10.29 6.46
N ILE A 21 22.68 -11.17 7.21
CA ILE A 21 21.22 -11.33 7.17
C ILE A 21 20.65 -10.00 7.66
N GLU A 22 19.92 -9.31 6.80
CA GLU A 22 19.29 -8.05 7.14
C GLU A 22 18.41 -8.25 8.38
N LYS A 23 18.70 -7.51 9.44
CA LYS A 23 17.97 -7.57 10.68
C LYS A 23 16.77 -6.62 10.59
N ILE A 24 15.60 -7.17 10.31
CA ILE A 24 14.35 -6.37 10.25
C ILE A 24 13.95 -5.99 11.67
N GLU A 25 13.95 -4.69 11.96
CA GLU A 25 13.45 -4.14 13.19
C GLU A 25 11.94 -3.87 13.09
N VAL A 26 11.19 -4.22 14.13
CA VAL A 26 9.74 -4.02 14.22
C VAL A 26 9.38 -3.23 15.48
N THR A 27 8.31 -2.46 15.39
CA THR A 27 7.79 -1.64 16.50
C THR A 27 6.39 -2.04 16.94
N ALA A 28 5.97 -3.22 16.53
CA ALA A 28 4.61 -3.75 16.77
C ALA A 28 4.22 -3.86 18.25
N THR A 29 5.18 -4.05 19.14
CA THR A 29 4.96 -4.06 20.60
C THR A 29 5.02 -2.67 21.24
N ARG A 30 5.05 -1.59 20.44
CA ARG A 30 5.36 -0.21 20.86
C ARG A 30 6.75 -0.07 21.47
N ARG A 31 7.63 -0.99 21.16
CA ARG A 31 9.06 -1.00 21.47
C ARG A 31 9.79 -1.55 20.27
N THR A 32 10.93 -0.97 19.96
CA THR A 32 11.81 -1.47 18.90
C THR A 32 12.38 -2.82 19.30
N GLY A 33 12.27 -3.80 18.43
CA GLY A 33 12.81 -5.14 18.63
C GLY A 33 13.07 -5.81 17.29
N SER A 34 13.89 -6.84 17.30
CA SER A 34 14.09 -7.65 16.11
C SER A 34 12.86 -8.51 15.83
N LEU A 35 12.46 -8.64 14.58
CA LEU A 35 11.36 -9.50 14.14
C LEU A 35 11.45 -10.92 14.73
N GLN A 36 12.67 -11.45 14.86
CA GLN A 36 12.92 -12.80 15.39
C GLN A 36 12.80 -12.92 16.92
N GLU A 37 12.92 -11.82 17.67
CA GLU A 37 12.89 -11.80 19.12
C GLU A 37 11.51 -11.45 19.69
N VAL A 38 10.64 -10.87 18.87
CA VAL A 38 9.28 -10.48 19.30
C VAL A 38 8.40 -11.72 19.42
N PRO A 39 7.81 -12.02 20.59
CA PRO A 39 6.99 -13.22 20.82
C PRO A 39 5.56 -13.06 20.25
N LEU A 40 5.42 -12.52 19.06
CA LEU A 40 4.17 -12.31 18.35
C LEU A 40 4.26 -12.92 16.95
N ASN A 41 3.11 -13.32 16.42
CA ASN A 41 3.02 -13.68 15.01
C ASN A 41 2.93 -12.41 14.17
N ILE A 42 4.08 -11.96 13.70
CA ILE A 42 4.24 -10.73 12.94
C ILE A 42 4.94 -11.02 11.62
N SER A 43 4.45 -10.41 10.56
CA SER A 43 5.13 -10.32 9.27
C SER A 43 5.46 -8.86 9.02
N ALA A 44 6.69 -8.58 8.61
CA ALA A 44 7.14 -7.24 8.22
C ALA A 44 7.58 -7.27 6.75
N ILE A 45 7.05 -6.36 5.96
CA ILE A 45 7.40 -6.18 4.56
C ILE A 45 8.06 -4.80 4.45
N THR A 46 9.34 -4.79 4.09
CA THR A 46 10.14 -3.57 3.98
C THR A 46 9.87 -2.82 2.68
N ALA A 47 10.29 -1.55 2.62
CA ALA A 47 10.20 -0.73 1.42
C ALA A 47 10.89 -1.38 0.22
N ASP A 48 12.06 -2.00 0.42
CA ASP A 48 12.81 -2.67 -0.63
C ASP A 48 12.04 -3.87 -1.21
N ILE A 49 11.40 -4.68 -0.36
CA ILE A 49 10.54 -5.78 -0.82
C ILE A 49 9.32 -5.23 -1.57
N MET A 50 8.71 -4.15 -1.08
CA MET A 50 7.57 -3.54 -1.77
C MET A 50 7.95 -3.01 -3.14
N GLU A 51 9.13 -2.38 -3.27
CA GLU A 51 9.64 -1.86 -4.55
C GLU A 51 10.02 -2.98 -5.51
N ASP A 52 10.79 -3.97 -5.05
CA ASP A 52 11.26 -5.12 -5.86
C ASP A 52 10.10 -5.98 -6.40
N GLN A 53 9.03 -6.09 -5.65
CA GLN A 53 7.86 -6.91 -5.99
C GLN A 53 6.69 -6.08 -6.54
N ASN A 54 6.88 -4.77 -6.68
CA ASN A 54 5.86 -3.81 -7.14
C ASN A 54 4.55 -3.94 -6.36
N LEU A 55 4.65 -3.92 -5.00
CA LEU A 55 3.49 -3.98 -4.12
C LEU A 55 2.98 -2.56 -3.85
N GLU A 56 1.84 -2.22 -4.38
CA GLU A 56 1.33 -0.84 -4.39
C GLU A 56 0.13 -0.63 -3.45
N ASP A 57 -0.52 -1.72 -3.07
CA ASP A 57 -1.67 -1.68 -2.18
C ASP A 57 -1.71 -2.86 -1.20
N LEU A 58 -2.74 -2.88 -0.37
CA LEU A 58 -2.91 -3.91 0.65
C LEU A 58 -3.27 -5.28 0.04
N GLU A 59 -3.91 -5.32 -1.13
CA GLU A 59 -4.27 -6.58 -1.81
C GLU A 59 -3.00 -7.31 -2.29
N ASP A 60 -2.04 -6.57 -2.79
CA ASP A 60 -0.74 -7.10 -3.17
C ASP A 60 0.04 -7.61 -1.96
N LEU A 61 0.08 -6.82 -0.87
CA LEU A 61 0.73 -7.22 0.38
C LEU A 61 0.14 -8.50 0.97
N ALA A 62 -1.18 -8.69 0.84
CA ALA A 62 -1.84 -9.88 1.39
C ALA A 62 -1.29 -11.18 0.82
N ARG A 63 -0.78 -11.18 -0.41
CA ARG A 63 -0.17 -12.36 -1.04
C ARG A 63 1.14 -12.79 -0.38
N TRP A 64 1.79 -11.86 0.31
CA TRP A 64 3.08 -12.07 0.99
C TRP A 64 2.96 -12.39 2.47
N VAL A 65 1.76 -12.25 3.03
CA VAL A 65 1.51 -12.46 4.47
C VAL A 65 0.72 -13.75 4.67
N PRO A 66 1.33 -14.81 5.21
CA PRO A 66 0.62 -16.07 5.49
C PRO A 66 -0.56 -15.86 6.43
N GLY A 67 -1.76 -16.26 6.00
CA GLY A 67 -2.98 -16.16 6.79
C GLY A 67 -3.71 -14.82 6.69
N LEU A 68 -3.22 -13.88 5.88
CA LEU A 68 -3.95 -12.70 5.44
C LEU A 68 -4.53 -12.96 4.05
N THR A 69 -5.79 -12.66 3.86
CA THR A 69 -6.47 -12.74 2.56
C THR A 69 -7.34 -11.51 2.38
N ILE A 70 -7.29 -10.92 1.21
CA ILE A 70 -8.20 -9.86 0.82
C ILE A 70 -9.00 -10.37 -0.36
N THR A 71 -10.31 -10.27 -0.26
CA THR A 71 -11.21 -10.75 -1.31
C THR A 71 -11.82 -9.56 -2.01
N ASN A 72 -11.44 -9.35 -3.25
CA ASN A 72 -12.10 -8.35 -4.10
C ASN A 72 -13.52 -8.84 -4.41
N GLN A 73 -14.53 -8.08 -3.96
CA GLN A 73 -15.95 -8.38 -4.19
C GLN A 73 -16.53 -7.61 -5.39
N GLY A 74 -15.66 -7.14 -6.28
CA GLY A 74 -16.06 -6.38 -7.48
C GLY A 74 -16.20 -4.87 -7.26
N GLY A 75 -16.06 -4.41 -6.01
CA GLY A 75 -15.94 -2.98 -5.69
C GLY A 75 -14.48 -2.59 -5.47
N ARG A 76 -14.10 -1.40 -5.87
CA ARG A 76 -12.72 -0.90 -5.67
C ARG A 76 -12.46 -0.36 -4.27
N THR A 77 -13.49 -0.27 -3.43
CA THR A 77 -13.41 0.45 -2.15
C THR A 77 -13.52 -0.42 -0.92
N ASP A 78 -14.15 -1.58 -1.00
CA ASP A 78 -14.59 -2.32 0.19
C ASP A 78 -14.20 -3.80 0.14
N SER A 79 -12.92 -4.08 -0.13
CA SER A 79 -12.41 -5.45 -0.07
C SER A 79 -12.27 -5.89 1.39
N PRO A 80 -13.00 -6.93 1.82
CA PRO A 80 -12.91 -7.40 3.20
C PRO A 80 -11.53 -8.00 3.48
N ILE A 81 -10.98 -7.62 4.62
CA ILE A 81 -9.74 -8.16 5.14
C ILE A 81 -10.06 -9.40 5.98
N ILE A 82 -9.49 -10.54 5.62
CA ILE A 82 -9.70 -11.82 6.27
C ILE A 82 -8.39 -12.30 6.87
N VAL A 83 -8.36 -12.51 8.19
CA VAL A 83 -7.21 -13.08 8.87
C VAL A 83 -7.59 -14.40 9.51
N ARG A 84 -6.94 -15.50 9.08
CA ARG A 84 -7.19 -16.87 9.56
C ARG A 84 -8.67 -17.26 9.52
N GLY A 85 -9.40 -16.81 8.50
CA GLY A 85 -10.85 -17.09 8.34
C GLY A 85 -11.77 -16.18 9.16
N LEU A 86 -11.24 -15.29 9.99
CA LEU A 86 -12.04 -14.27 10.66
C LEU A 86 -12.33 -13.17 9.64
N ASN A 87 -13.59 -13.08 9.23
CA ASN A 87 -14.08 -12.10 8.28
C ASN A 87 -15.15 -11.23 8.94
N THR A 88 -15.05 -9.95 8.77
CA THR A 88 -16.15 -9.02 9.03
C THR A 88 -16.79 -8.65 7.70
N ASN A 89 -17.81 -9.37 7.37
CA ASN A 89 -18.51 -9.30 6.09
C ASN A 89 -19.23 -7.96 5.82
N SER A 90 -19.19 -7.01 6.73
CA SER A 90 -19.93 -5.75 6.63
C SER A 90 -19.04 -4.52 6.63
N SER A 91 -17.72 -4.71 6.55
CA SER A 91 -16.89 -3.63 7.03
C SER A 91 -15.49 -3.75 6.46
N GLY A 92 -15.23 -2.96 5.47
CA GLY A 92 -13.88 -2.52 5.16
C GLY A 92 -13.21 -1.92 6.40
N PRO A 93 -12.00 -1.39 6.27
CA PRO A 93 -11.30 -0.69 7.38
C PRO A 93 -12.13 0.40 8.06
N SER A 94 -13.25 0.79 7.44
CA SER A 94 -14.07 1.95 7.81
C SER A 94 -15.19 1.68 8.80
N SER A 95 -15.40 0.46 9.31
CA SER A 95 -16.50 0.21 10.23
C SER A 95 -16.07 -0.18 11.65
N ASP A 96 -16.83 0.34 12.60
CA ASP A 96 -16.70 0.13 14.05
C ASP A 96 -16.98 -1.31 14.50
N GLY A 97 -16.30 -2.28 13.99
CA GLY A 97 -16.53 -3.68 14.35
C GLY A 97 -15.71 -4.63 13.52
N GLY A 98 -14.75 -4.11 12.78
CA GLY A 98 -13.77 -4.89 12.04
C GLY A 98 -13.04 -5.87 12.95
N THR A 99 -12.68 -7.04 12.41
CA THR A 99 -11.82 -7.99 13.13
C THR A 99 -10.34 -7.67 12.92
N VAL A 100 -10.01 -6.86 11.92
CA VAL A 100 -8.65 -6.41 11.62
C VAL A 100 -8.66 -4.90 11.49
N ALA A 101 -7.89 -4.22 12.32
CA ALA A 101 -7.74 -2.78 12.25
C ALA A 101 -6.49 -2.38 11.49
N THR A 102 -6.57 -1.29 10.75
CA THR A 102 -5.44 -0.70 10.03
C THR A 102 -4.98 0.58 10.72
N TYR A 103 -3.68 0.84 10.65
CA TYR A 103 -3.05 2.01 11.29
C TYR A 103 -2.04 2.66 10.35
N PHE A 104 -1.97 3.97 10.37
CA PHE A 104 -0.86 4.72 9.81
C PHE A 104 0.01 5.25 10.96
N GLY A 105 1.20 4.68 11.13
CA GLY A 105 1.93 4.82 12.38
C GLY A 105 1.14 4.26 13.56
N ASP A 106 0.73 5.12 14.47
CA ASP A 106 -0.09 4.78 15.63
C ASP A 106 -1.53 5.30 15.53
N VAL A 107 -1.90 5.93 14.42
CA VAL A 107 -3.23 6.49 14.20
C VAL A 107 -4.13 5.48 13.47
N PRO A 108 -5.32 5.17 13.99
CA PRO A 108 -6.26 4.30 13.29
C PRO A 108 -6.62 4.84 11.91
N LEU A 109 -6.60 3.97 10.93
CA LEU A 109 -6.90 4.29 9.53
C LEU A 109 -8.19 3.57 9.11
N PHE A 110 -9.17 4.32 8.62
CA PHE A 110 -10.48 3.81 8.22
C PHE A 110 -10.69 3.82 6.71
N LEU A 111 -9.62 3.80 5.94
CA LEU A 111 -9.66 3.79 4.48
C LEU A 111 -8.60 2.86 3.91
N ASN A 112 -8.83 2.36 2.70
CA ASN A 112 -7.82 1.65 1.96
C ASN A 112 -6.83 2.67 1.38
N MET A 113 -5.59 2.60 1.83
CA MET A 113 -4.54 3.55 1.50
C MET A 113 -3.61 2.97 0.43
N ARG A 114 -3.31 3.77 -0.60
CA ARG A 114 -2.18 3.44 -1.48
C ARG A 114 -0.86 3.64 -0.74
N LEU A 115 0.07 2.73 -1.00
CA LEU A 115 1.38 2.70 -0.34
C LEU A 115 2.28 3.80 -0.94
N ILE A 116 2.35 4.92 -0.24
CA ILE A 116 3.23 6.04 -0.61
C ILE A 116 4.17 6.37 0.54
N ASP A 117 5.46 6.46 0.26
CA ASP A 117 6.48 6.85 1.24
C ASP A 117 6.40 6.04 2.55
N VAL A 118 6.17 4.72 2.42
CA VAL A 118 6.11 3.76 3.50
C VAL A 118 7.46 3.09 3.66
N ASN A 119 7.98 3.05 4.87
CA ASN A 119 9.22 2.38 5.22
C ASN A 119 9.02 0.86 5.31
N ARG A 120 7.95 0.44 5.97
CA ARG A 120 7.54 -0.96 6.09
C ARG A 120 6.08 -1.09 6.47
N VAL A 121 5.53 -2.25 6.20
CA VAL A 121 4.20 -2.66 6.68
C VAL A 121 4.37 -3.82 7.65
N GLU A 122 3.86 -3.66 8.85
CA GLU A 122 3.84 -4.68 9.88
C GLU A 122 2.43 -5.28 9.98
N VAL A 123 2.31 -6.60 9.80
CA VAL A 123 1.05 -7.32 9.93
C VAL A 123 1.11 -8.23 11.14
N LEU A 124 0.33 -7.91 12.15
CA LEU A 124 0.20 -8.68 13.38
C LEU A 124 -0.99 -9.62 13.24
N ILE A 125 -0.77 -10.90 13.42
CA ILE A 125 -1.80 -11.93 13.27
C ILE A 125 -2.19 -12.48 14.64
N GLY A 126 -3.47 -12.38 14.95
CA GLY A 126 -4.06 -12.78 16.22
C GLY A 126 -4.53 -11.58 17.06
N PRO A 127 -5.18 -11.84 18.22
CA PRO A 127 -5.77 -10.77 19.02
C PRO A 127 -4.75 -9.74 19.51
N GLN A 128 -5.00 -8.47 19.21
CA GLN A 128 -4.13 -7.34 19.55
C GLN A 128 -4.83 -6.28 20.43
N GLY A 129 -5.96 -6.63 21.02
CA GLY A 129 -6.81 -5.68 21.75
C GLY A 129 -6.13 -4.90 22.88
N THR A 130 -5.14 -5.50 23.55
CA THR A 130 -4.39 -4.83 24.64
C THR A 130 -3.52 -3.67 24.17
N LEU A 131 -2.95 -3.76 22.95
CA LEU A 131 -2.03 -2.76 22.41
C LEU A 131 -2.72 -1.79 21.45
N TYR A 132 -3.70 -2.30 20.72
CA TYR A 132 -4.31 -1.59 19.61
C TYR A 132 -5.81 -1.31 19.78
N GLY A 133 -6.43 -1.83 20.85
CA GLY A 133 -7.83 -1.55 21.17
C GLY A 133 -8.84 -2.35 20.37
N ALA A 134 -10.04 -1.81 20.22
CA ALA A 134 -11.16 -2.48 19.55
C ALA A 134 -10.88 -2.73 18.06
N GLY A 135 -11.55 -3.76 17.50
CA GLY A 135 -11.42 -4.07 16.07
C GLY A 135 -10.17 -4.90 15.71
N THR A 136 -9.41 -5.39 16.70
CA THR A 136 -8.15 -6.13 16.47
C THR A 136 -8.21 -7.57 16.95
N LEU A 137 -9.37 -8.23 16.80
CA LEU A 137 -9.56 -9.61 17.21
C LEU A 137 -8.78 -10.59 16.31
N GLY A 138 -8.75 -10.33 15.02
CA GLY A 138 -8.00 -11.12 14.03
C GLY A 138 -6.57 -10.66 13.85
N GLY A 139 -6.31 -9.37 14.06
CA GLY A 139 -4.99 -8.79 13.85
C GLY A 139 -4.99 -7.28 13.69
N ALA A 140 -3.81 -6.73 13.41
CA ALA A 140 -3.61 -5.34 13.08
C ALA A 140 -2.62 -5.19 11.92
N ILE A 141 -2.85 -4.23 11.04
CA ILE A 141 -1.97 -3.88 9.93
C ILE A 141 -1.47 -2.45 10.18
N ARG A 142 -0.18 -2.27 10.22
CA ARG A 142 0.46 -0.97 10.46
C ARG A 142 1.29 -0.54 9.27
N TYR A 143 0.97 0.60 8.71
CA TYR A 143 1.79 1.29 7.71
C TYR A 143 2.72 2.24 8.44
N LEU A 144 4.01 1.98 8.40
CA LEU A 144 5.02 2.82 9.03
C LEU A 144 5.64 3.71 7.95
N PRO A 145 5.39 5.02 7.99
CA PRO A 145 5.96 5.93 7.00
C PRO A 145 7.46 6.10 7.19
N ASN A 146 8.15 6.48 6.12
CA ASN A 146 9.53 6.91 6.22
C ASN A 146 9.65 8.12 7.16
N GLU A 147 10.69 8.10 7.96
CA GLU A 147 11.01 9.21 8.84
C GLU A 147 11.53 10.42 8.04
N VAL A 148 11.47 11.59 8.66
CA VAL A 148 12.07 12.81 8.13
C VAL A 148 13.54 12.80 8.47
N GLU A 149 14.41 12.79 7.46
CA GLU A 149 15.86 12.83 7.61
C GLU A 149 16.33 14.26 7.84
N MET A 150 17.17 14.45 8.87
CA MET A 150 17.59 15.77 9.34
C MET A 150 18.85 16.29 8.66
N ASP A 151 19.61 15.39 8.02
CA ASP A 151 20.95 15.64 7.49
C ASP A 151 21.06 15.45 5.96
N LEU A 152 20.02 14.91 5.33
CA LEU A 152 20.06 14.57 3.90
C LEU A 152 18.96 15.25 3.10
N THR A 153 19.34 15.80 1.95
CA THR A 153 18.40 16.19 0.91
C THR A 153 18.31 15.06 -0.10
N THR A 154 17.14 14.45 -0.17
CA THR A 154 16.86 13.33 -1.09
C THR A 154 15.63 13.60 -1.92
N GLY A 155 15.58 13.03 -3.12
CA GLY A 155 14.42 13.09 -4.01
C GLY A 155 14.27 11.81 -4.79
N ARG A 156 13.02 11.33 -4.94
CA ARG A 156 12.67 10.16 -5.75
C ARG A 156 11.50 10.50 -6.64
N VAL A 157 11.59 10.08 -7.89
CA VAL A 157 10.48 10.13 -8.86
C VAL A 157 10.27 8.73 -9.40
N LYS A 158 9.03 8.24 -9.37
CA LYS A 158 8.62 6.98 -10.01
C LYS A 158 7.49 7.30 -10.99
N GLY A 159 7.48 6.63 -12.13
CA GLY A 159 6.41 6.74 -13.11
C GLY A 159 6.20 5.41 -13.79
N ASP A 160 4.94 4.96 -13.86
CA ASP A 160 4.53 3.70 -14.46
C ASP A 160 3.39 3.95 -15.44
N VAL A 161 3.38 3.18 -16.52
CA VAL A 161 2.29 3.17 -17.52
C VAL A 161 1.94 1.73 -17.79
N PHE A 162 0.65 1.42 -17.72
CA PHE A 162 0.16 0.07 -17.90
C PHE A 162 -1.11 0.04 -18.75
N SER A 163 -1.43 -1.12 -19.28
CA SER A 163 -2.69 -1.38 -19.98
C SER A 163 -3.49 -2.43 -19.24
N VAL A 164 -4.79 -2.21 -19.14
CA VAL A 164 -5.73 -3.19 -18.59
C VAL A 164 -6.38 -3.92 -19.75
N ALA A 165 -6.51 -5.24 -19.65
CA ALA A 165 -7.22 -6.03 -20.66
C ALA A 165 -8.68 -5.57 -20.75
N GLU A 166 -9.22 -5.48 -21.96
CA GLU A 166 -10.59 -5.02 -22.27
C GLU A 166 -10.81 -3.51 -22.03
N SER A 167 -9.79 -2.74 -21.63
CA SER A 167 -9.89 -1.27 -21.53
C SER A 167 -9.53 -0.60 -22.86
N ASP A 168 -10.25 0.46 -23.20
CA ASP A 168 -9.96 1.31 -24.36
C ASP A 168 -8.87 2.37 -24.06
N SER A 169 -8.41 2.46 -22.80
CA SER A 169 -7.50 3.50 -22.31
C SER A 169 -6.28 2.91 -21.60
N MET A 170 -5.25 3.71 -21.44
CA MET A 170 -4.06 3.35 -20.66
C MET A 170 -4.16 3.88 -19.24
N GLY A 171 -3.71 3.06 -18.29
CA GLY A 171 -3.48 3.46 -16.91
C GLY A 171 -2.09 4.04 -16.69
N GLY A 172 -1.90 4.70 -15.58
CA GLY A 172 -0.59 5.20 -15.19
C GLY A 172 -0.53 5.65 -13.75
N GLU A 173 0.68 5.66 -13.23
CA GLU A 173 0.99 6.14 -11.90
C GLU A 173 2.21 7.06 -11.96
N ALA A 174 2.20 8.11 -11.15
CA ALA A 174 3.34 8.98 -10.97
C ALA A 174 3.48 9.34 -9.49
N SER A 175 4.67 9.16 -8.94
CA SER A 175 4.97 9.52 -7.56
C SER A 175 6.23 10.40 -7.47
N PHE A 176 6.20 11.28 -6.49
CA PHE A 176 7.31 12.14 -6.13
C PHE A 176 7.48 12.16 -4.62
N VAL A 177 8.70 11.94 -4.16
CA VAL A 177 9.08 12.05 -2.74
C VAL A 177 10.27 12.97 -2.65
N PHE A 178 10.23 13.87 -1.67
CA PHE A 178 11.31 14.83 -1.43
C PHE A 178 11.52 15.01 0.07
N ASN A 179 12.76 15.03 0.50
CA ASN A 179 13.20 15.29 1.87
C ASN A 179 14.30 16.34 1.86
N THR A 180 14.24 17.29 2.77
CA THR A 180 15.32 18.26 2.92
C THR A 180 15.35 18.85 4.35
N PRO A 181 16.54 19.03 4.94
CA PRO A 181 16.68 19.89 6.10
C PRO A 181 16.38 21.35 5.70
N LEU A 182 15.63 22.05 6.53
CA LEU A 182 15.38 23.49 6.43
C LEU A 182 16.33 24.26 7.34
N ILE A 183 16.67 23.67 8.48
CA ILE A 183 17.69 24.14 9.41
C ILE A 183 18.45 22.89 9.86
N ASP A 184 19.74 22.84 9.61
CA ASP A 184 20.59 21.72 9.89
C ASP A 184 20.39 21.22 11.32
N ASP A 185 20.24 19.90 11.50
CA ASP A 185 20.04 19.19 12.76
C ASP A 185 18.85 19.68 13.63
N THR A 186 18.04 20.63 13.12
CA THR A 186 16.98 21.26 13.92
C THR A 186 15.59 21.14 13.28
N LEU A 187 15.47 21.33 11.98
CA LEU A 187 14.18 21.34 11.30
C LEU A 187 14.32 20.75 9.90
N ALA A 188 13.52 19.75 9.60
CA ALA A 188 13.46 19.15 8.26
C ALA A 188 12.03 18.89 7.81
N ILE A 189 11.84 18.81 6.51
CA ILE A 189 10.56 18.53 5.87
C ILE A 189 10.71 17.35 4.92
N ARG A 190 9.69 16.50 4.92
CA ARG A 190 9.50 15.43 3.95
C ARG A 190 8.13 15.54 3.32
N ALA A 191 8.06 15.50 1.99
CA ALA A 191 6.82 15.58 1.24
C ALA A 191 6.77 14.42 0.23
N ALA A 192 5.60 13.84 0.07
CA ALA A 192 5.34 12.80 -0.91
C ALA A 192 4.00 13.06 -1.58
N VAL A 193 3.92 12.83 -2.88
CA VAL A 193 2.68 12.88 -3.66
C VAL A 193 2.65 11.73 -4.65
N ASN A 194 1.47 11.15 -4.83
CA ASN A 194 1.21 10.10 -5.80
C ASN A 194 -0.10 10.40 -6.53
N TYR A 195 -0.09 10.20 -7.82
CA TYR A 195 -1.28 10.21 -8.65
C TYR A 195 -1.38 8.89 -9.40
N PHE A 196 -2.49 8.21 -9.20
CA PHE A 196 -2.82 6.93 -9.83
C PHE A 196 -4.07 7.08 -10.68
N ASN A 197 -4.05 6.52 -11.88
CA ASN A 197 -5.18 6.47 -12.79
C ASN A 197 -5.28 5.07 -13.38
N ASP A 198 -6.29 4.33 -12.97
CA ASP A 198 -6.72 3.08 -13.61
C ASP A 198 -7.92 3.37 -14.50
N PRO A 199 -7.85 3.11 -15.80
CA PRO A 199 -8.92 3.47 -16.72
C PRO A 199 -10.21 2.65 -16.50
N GLY A 200 -10.10 1.45 -15.90
CA GLY A 200 -11.22 0.50 -15.82
C GLY A 200 -11.26 -0.49 -16.98
N TYR A 201 -12.26 -1.35 -16.98
CA TYR A 201 -12.44 -2.41 -17.98
C TYR A 201 -13.89 -2.91 -18.12
N LEU A 202 -14.83 -2.32 -17.35
CA LEU A 202 -16.24 -2.73 -17.40
C LEU A 202 -17.04 -1.82 -18.31
N ASP A 203 -17.64 -2.40 -19.33
CA ASP A 203 -18.53 -1.71 -20.25
C ASP A 203 -19.98 -1.94 -19.86
N TYR A 204 -20.73 -0.85 -19.72
CA TYR A 204 -22.18 -0.89 -19.62
C TYR A 204 -22.79 -0.50 -20.99
N ASN A 205 -23.44 -1.45 -21.64
CA ASN A 205 -24.02 -1.21 -22.96
C ASN A 205 -25.28 -0.34 -22.91
N TYR A 206 -26.01 -0.37 -21.78
CA TYR A 206 -27.28 0.32 -21.66
C TYR A 206 -27.40 0.98 -20.28
N VAL A 207 -27.01 2.23 -20.21
CA VAL A 207 -27.16 3.08 -19.00
C VAL A 207 -28.14 4.18 -19.33
N VAL A 208 -29.07 4.46 -18.42
CA VAL A 208 -30.03 5.56 -18.57
C VAL A 208 -29.29 6.87 -18.84
N ARG A 209 -29.65 7.56 -19.92
CA ARG A 209 -28.95 8.77 -20.37
C ARG A 209 -29.07 9.92 -19.38
N GLU A 210 -30.31 10.18 -18.89
CA GLU A 210 -30.58 11.21 -17.89
C GLU A 210 -31.46 10.62 -16.79
N SER A 211 -30.93 10.61 -15.56
CA SER A 211 -31.65 10.09 -14.40
C SER A 211 -32.93 10.87 -14.13
N GLY A 212 -34.06 10.16 -14.02
CA GLY A 212 -35.36 10.74 -13.77
C GLY A 212 -36.05 11.38 -15.01
N VAL A 213 -35.41 11.38 -16.17
CA VAL A 213 -35.92 11.91 -17.44
C VAL A 213 -36.06 10.82 -18.48
N SER A 214 -34.99 10.11 -18.76
CA SER A 214 -34.97 9.05 -19.75
C SER A 214 -35.62 7.78 -19.25
N LEU A 215 -36.28 7.04 -20.16
CA LEU A 215 -36.94 5.78 -19.84
C LEU A 215 -35.90 4.67 -19.68
N PRO A 216 -35.89 3.92 -18.54
CA PRO A 216 -34.98 2.83 -18.32
C PRO A 216 -35.28 1.59 -19.18
N ASP A 217 -36.51 1.50 -19.70
CA ASP A 217 -36.99 0.41 -20.55
C ASP A 217 -37.74 1.02 -21.75
N PRO A 218 -37.03 1.56 -22.76
CA PRO A 218 -37.61 2.12 -23.96
C PRO A 218 -38.13 1.01 -24.91
N ASP A 219 -38.82 1.40 -25.98
CA ASP A 219 -39.16 0.44 -27.04
C ASP A 219 -37.88 -0.09 -27.72
N TRP A 220 -37.55 -1.32 -27.42
CA TRP A 220 -36.33 -2.01 -27.95
C TRP A 220 -36.41 -2.32 -29.44
N THR A 221 -37.63 -2.20 -30.06
CA THR A 221 -37.80 -2.38 -31.51
C THR A 221 -37.52 -1.08 -32.26
N ASP A 222 -37.47 0.04 -31.60
CA ASP A 222 -37.14 1.36 -32.17
C ASP A 222 -35.71 1.78 -31.74
N PRO A 223 -34.70 1.70 -32.64
CA PRO A 223 -33.33 2.11 -32.35
C PRO A 223 -33.22 3.60 -31.92
N THR A 224 -34.13 4.45 -32.36
CA THR A 224 -34.15 5.87 -32.00
C THR A 224 -34.55 6.03 -30.56
N ALA A 225 -35.64 5.38 -30.13
CA ALA A 225 -36.07 5.36 -28.75
C ALA A 225 -35.02 4.82 -27.79
N VAL A 226 -34.30 3.76 -28.21
CA VAL A 226 -33.16 3.22 -27.43
C VAL A 226 -32.04 4.26 -27.31
N SER A 227 -31.61 4.88 -28.39
CA SER A 227 -30.49 5.83 -28.39
C SER A 227 -30.80 7.15 -27.68
N GLU A 228 -32.06 7.59 -27.66
CA GLU A 228 -32.51 8.79 -26.94
C GLU A 228 -32.53 8.57 -25.41
N ASN A 229 -32.84 7.36 -24.96
CA ASN A 229 -33.01 7.04 -23.55
C ASN A 229 -31.81 6.36 -22.92
N LEU A 230 -31.04 5.59 -23.70
CA LEU A 230 -29.89 4.81 -23.21
C LEU A 230 -28.60 5.24 -23.88
N LYS A 231 -27.49 5.04 -23.18
CA LYS A 231 -26.12 5.27 -23.68
C LYS A 231 -25.19 4.13 -23.27
N GLN A 232 -24.17 3.92 -24.06
CA GLN A 232 -23.03 3.09 -23.64
C GLN A 232 -22.09 3.91 -22.76
N VAL A 233 -21.58 3.29 -21.71
CA VAL A 233 -20.50 3.83 -20.85
C VAL A 233 -19.40 2.79 -20.87
N LYS A 234 -18.26 3.15 -21.42
CA LYS A 234 -17.07 2.32 -21.44
C LYS A 234 -16.22 2.57 -20.21
N ASP A 235 -15.49 1.54 -19.81
CA ASP A 235 -14.53 1.61 -18.70
C ASP A 235 -15.16 2.18 -17.41
N ALA A 236 -16.42 1.82 -17.12
CA ALA A 236 -17.24 2.44 -16.07
C ALA A 236 -16.71 2.25 -14.64
N ASN A 237 -15.77 1.32 -14.43
CA ASN A 237 -15.15 1.05 -13.16
C ASN A 237 -13.72 1.64 -13.04
N GLY A 238 -13.42 2.71 -13.75
CA GLY A 238 -12.17 3.43 -13.65
C GLY A 238 -11.94 4.00 -12.25
N GLU A 239 -10.68 4.23 -11.90
CA GLU A 239 -10.29 4.82 -10.61
C GLU A 239 -9.24 5.90 -10.81
N LYS A 240 -9.39 7.01 -10.08
CA LYS A 240 -8.36 8.04 -9.96
C LYS A 240 -8.10 8.32 -8.49
N THR A 241 -6.86 8.17 -8.08
CA THR A 241 -6.49 8.42 -6.69
C THR A 241 -5.33 9.41 -6.62
N LEU A 242 -5.52 10.47 -5.85
CA LEU A 242 -4.49 11.41 -5.46
C LEU A 242 -4.18 11.22 -3.99
N THR A 243 -2.93 10.88 -3.69
CA THR A 243 -2.44 10.68 -2.32
C THR A 243 -1.30 11.65 -2.05
N GLY A 244 -1.27 12.24 -0.87
CA GLY A 244 -0.24 13.15 -0.45
C GLY A 244 0.10 13.03 1.03
N ARG A 245 1.36 13.21 1.37
CA ARG A 245 1.87 13.29 2.74
C ARG A 245 2.84 14.44 2.86
N VAL A 246 2.73 15.19 3.95
CA VAL A 246 3.76 16.16 4.34
C VAL A 246 4.07 15.92 5.81
N ALA A 247 5.35 15.80 6.13
CA ALA A 247 5.84 15.62 7.50
C ALA A 247 6.91 16.66 7.81
N LEU A 248 6.85 17.22 8.99
CA LEU A 248 7.79 18.18 9.53
C LEU A 248 8.35 17.64 10.83
N ARG A 249 9.68 17.48 10.93
CA ARG A 249 10.37 17.08 12.15
C ARG A 249 11.14 18.27 12.72
N TRP A 250 10.98 18.47 14.01
CA TRP A 250 11.60 19.58 14.74
C TRP A 250 12.29 19.07 16.01
N THR A 251 13.61 19.28 16.07
CA THR A 251 14.51 18.88 17.15
C THR A 251 15.32 20.09 17.63
N PRO A 252 14.69 21.04 18.35
CA PRO A 252 15.37 22.28 18.76
C PRO A 252 16.46 22.06 19.82
N ASN A 253 16.50 20.91 20.47
CA ASN A 253 17.46 20.56 21.53
C ASN A 253 17.41 19.05 21.79
N ASP A 254 18.37 18.53 22.55
CA ASP A 254 18.57 17.10 22.83
C ASP A 254 17.41 16.41 23.57
N TRP A 255 16.51 17.16 24.18
CA TRP A 255 15.39 16.60 24.96
C TRP A 255 14.05 16.64 24.22
N PHE A 256 13.97 17.31 23.09
CA PHE A 256 12.74 17.40 22.31
C PHE A 256 12.96 16.96 20.87
N ASP A 257 12.24 15.93 20.46
CA ASP A 257 12.11 15.47 19.07
C ASP A 257 10.63 15.25 18.77
N GLY A 258 10.10 16.02 17.86
CA GLY A 258 8.69 15.97 17.49
C GLY A 258 8.48 15.99 16.00
N THR A 259 7.61 15.09 15.51
CA THR A 259 7.20 15.04 14.11
C THR A 259 5.70 15.26 13.98
N VAL A 260 5.32 16.18 13.11
CA VAL A 260 3.94 16.41 12.70
C VAL A 260 3.78 15.96 11.26
N SER A 261 2.81 15.10 11.01
CA SER A 261 2.51 14.60 9.66
C SER A 261 1.06 14.92 9.28
N TYR A 262 0.86 15.37 8.06
CA TYR A 262 -0.44 15.52 7.43
C TYR A 262 -0.54 14.55 6.27
N PHE A 263 -1.62 13.79 6.24
CA PHE A 263 -1.92 12.83 5.18
C PHE A 263 -3.23 13.21 4.48
N TYR A 264 -3.25 13.12 3.17
CA TYR A 264 -4.41 13.40 2.33
C TYR A 264 -4.57 12.31 1.26
N GLN A 265 -5.79 11.83 1.08
CA GLN A 265 -6.15 10.98 -0.05
C GLN A 265 -7.51 11.37 -0.59
N LYS A 266 -7.60 11.49 -1.91
CA LYS A 266 -8.86 11.63 -2.64
C LYS A 266 -8.93 10.54 -3.70
N ARG A 267 -10.01 9.78 -3.66
CA ARG A 267 -10.31 8.71 -4.60
C ARG A 267 -11.60 9.03 -5.34
N GLU A 268 -11.60 8.85 -6.64
CA GLU A 268 -12.74 8.97 -7.53
C GLU A 268 -12.87 7.64 -8.29
N VAL A 269 -14.06 7.03 -8.23
CA VAL A 269 -14.40 5.75 -8.87
C VAL A 269 -15.62 5.95 -9.76
#